data_21d770ad51e85a5a572ad87bf8016e38
#
_entry.id   21d770ad51e85a5a572ad87bf8016e38
#
_cell.length_a   1.000
_cell.length_b   1.000
_cell.length_c   1.000
_cell.angle_alpha   90.00
_cell.angle_beta   90.00
_cell.angle_gamma   90.00
#
_symmetry.space_group_name_H-M   'P 1'
#
loop_
_entity.id
_entity.type
_entity.pdbx_description
1 polymer ?
#
loop_
_entity_poly.entity_id
_entity_poly.type
_entity_poly.pdbx_seq_one_letter_code
_entity_poly.pdbx_strand_id
1 'polypeptide(L)'
;AYLGALHQAGLVVQEREGTSLRYRVAMDTTHDMMAALFSECCRGRVNLQFDCAPDPQNDGRPFNVLFLCVGNSARSIMAETLLRDMGGDRFRVYSAGVQPQSTLNPLALEVLRQKGHDTSALSSKHLSFFQAPEVPQMDFVFTVCDVAANEDCPAWAGQPVSGHWGLPDPVKAQGSVAERGLAFQATYGALRNRIAAFTALPLESLERAALQKAVDHIAENSKED
;
A
#
# COMPACT_ATOMS: atom_id res chain seq x y z
N ALA A 1 21.02 -7.38 -26.58
CA ALA A 1 22.24 -6.57 -26.38
C ALA A 1 22.36 -6.07 -24.93
N TYR A 2 21.31 -5.50 -24.32
CA TYR A 2 21.42 -4.88 -22.99
C TYR A 2 21.66 -5.86 -21.83
N LEU A 3 21.01 -7.02 -21.81
CA LEU A 3 21.18 -8.03 -20.74
C LEU A 3 22.61 -8.59 -20.71
N GLY A 4 23.24 -8.74 -21.88
CA GLY A 4 24.64 -9.17 -21.96
C GLY A 4 25.59 -8.15 -21.36
N ALA A 5 25.37 -6.85 -21.58
CA ALA A 5 26.19 -5.78 -20.99
C ALA A 5 26.00 -5.74 -19.44
N LEU A 6 24.79 -5.89 -18.95
CA LEU A 6 24.53 -5.97 -17.51
C LEU A 6 25.17 -7.19 -16.85
N HIS A 7 25.19 -8.33 -17.55
CA HIS A 7 25.87 -9.54 -17.08
C HIS A 7 27.39 -9.36 -17.04
N GLN A 8 28.00 -8.76 -18.09
CA GLN A 8 29.42 -8.43 -18.10
C GLN A 8 29.81 -7.43 -17.00
N ALA A 9 28.91 -6.49 -16.68
CA ALA A 9 29.10 -5.55 -15.58
C ALA A 9 28.87 -6.18 -14.18
N GLY A 10 28.52 -7.46 -14.12
CA GLY A 10 28.24 -8.15 -12.85
C GLY A 10 26.92 -7.72 -12.15
N LEU A 11 26.08 -6.91 -12.82
CA LEU A 11 24.83 -6.41 -12.25
C LEU A 11 23.67 -7.42 -12.31
N VAL A 12 23.80 -8.42 -13.18
CA VAL A 12 22.87 -9.54 -13.25
C VAL A 12 23.62 -10.86 -13.32
N VAL A 13 23.07 -11.88 -12.68
CA VAL A 13 23.51 -13.27 -12.77
C VAL A 13 22.64 -14.00 -13.78
N GLN A 14 23.26 -14.79 -14.64
CA GLN A 14 22.57 -15.61 -15.63
C GLN A 14 22.54 -17.06 -15.17
N GLU A 15 21.35 -17.64 -15.06
CA GLU A 15 21.10 -19.04 -14.74
C GLU A 15 20.46 -19.75 -15.93
N ARG A 16 20.89 -20.97 -16.25
CA ARG A 16 20.33 -21.77 -17.32
C ARG A 16 19.38 -22.82 -16.73
N GLU A 17 18.12 -22.75 -17.16
CA GLU A 17 17.10 -23.73 -16.78
C GLU A 17 16.59 -24.42 -18.07
N GLY A 18 17.14 -25.58 -18.37
CA GLY A 18 16.85 -26.29 -19.62
C GLY A 18 17.32 -25.50 -20.87
N THR A 19 16.38 -25.13 -21.73
CA THR A 19 16.62 -24.29 -22.93
C THR A 19 16.46 -22.78 -22.65
N SER A 20 16.01 -22.39 -21.47
CA SER A 20 15.76 -21.00 -21.11
C SER A 20 16.92 -20.42 -20.31
N LEU A 21 17.19 -19.11 -20.53
CA LEU A 21 18.14 -18.32 -19.75
C LEU A 21 17.33 -17.38 -18.83
N ARG A 22 17.54 -17.50 -17.52
CA ARG A 22 17.00 -16.60 -16.52
C ARG A 22 18.05 -15.62 -16.05
N TYR A 23 17.66 -14.38 -15.86
CA TYR A 23 18.53 -13.33 -15.34
C TYR A 23 17.99 -12.86 -14.00
N ARG A 24 18.86 -12.78 -13.00
CA ARG A 24 18.57 -12.20 -11.68
C ARG A 24 19.50 -11.03 -11.42
N VAL A 25 19.01 -10.02 -10.69
CA VAL A 25 19.87 -8.93 -10.24
C VAL A 25 20.90 -9.46 -9.24
N ALA A 26 22.16 -9.11 -9.43
CA ALA A 26 23.22 -9.37 -8.46
C ALA A 26 23.13 -8.30 -7.36
N MET A 27 22.39 -8.58 -6.30
CA MET A 27 22.05 -7.59 -5.27
C MET A 27 23.27 -6.96 -4.62
N ASP A 28 24.32 -7.76 -4.30
CA ASP A 28 25.54 -7.27 -3.64
C ASP A 28 26.29 -6.28 -4.54
N THR A 29 26.55 -6.65 -5.80
CA THR A 29 27.24 -5.78 -6.75
C THR A 29 26.45 -4.53 -7.08
N THR A 30 25.13 -4.65 -7.16
CA THR A 30 24.23 -3.51 -7.40
C THR A 30 24.24 -2.57 -6.21
N HIS A 31 24.23 -3.10 -5.00
CA HIS A 31 24.34 -2.33 -3.75
C HIS A 31 25.66 -1.56 -3.70
N ASP A 32 26.79 -2.23 -3.93
CA ASP A 32 28.13 -1.62 -3.90
C ASP A 32 28.27 -0.52 -4.96
N MET A 33 27.73 -0.75 -6.16
CA MET A 33 27.74 0.26 -7.23
C MET A 33 26.90 1.48 -6.85
N MET A 34 25.72 1.28 -6.27
CA MET A 34 24.87 2.39 -5.80
C MET A 34 25.55 3.14 -4.65
N ALA A 35 26.14 2.44 -3.69
CA ALA A 35 26.88 3.05 -2.59
C ALA A 35 28.06 3.89 -3.10
N ALA A 36 28.84 3.38 -4.09
CA ALA A 36 29.94 4.12 -4.71
C ALA A 36 29.44 5.36 -5.47
N LEU A 37 28.37 5.23 -6.27
CA LEU A 37 27.78 6.37 -7.00
C LEU A 37 27.35 7.49 -6.05
N PHE A 38 26.72 7.14 -4.93
CA PHE A 38 26.26 8.14 -3.95
C PHE A 38 27.40 8.74 -3.13
N SER A 39 28.43 7.96 -2.79
CA SER A 39 29.58 8.48 -2.05
C SER A 39 30.46 9.40 -2.91
N GLU A 40 30.67 9.04 -4.16
CA GLU A 40 31.59 9.78 -5.05
C GLU A 40 30.89 10.90 -5.84
N CYS A 41 29.73 10.63 -6.43
CA CYS A 41 29.00 11.62 -7.24
C CYS A 41 28.32 12.70 -6.40
N CYS A 42 27.75 12.34 -5.26
CA CYS A 42 27.02 13.27 -4.39
C CYS A 42 27.87 13.88 -3.28
N ARG A 43 29.19 13.62 -3.27
CA ARG A 43 30.15 14.13 -2.27
C ARG A 43 29.65 13.98 -0.83
N GLY A 44 29.07 12.84 -0.50
CA GLY A 44 28.55 12.55 0.85
C GLY A 44 27.38 13.41 1.31
N ARG A 45 26.74 14.19 0.43
CA ARG A 45 25.58 15.03 0.80
C ARG A 45 24.28 14.25 0.93
N VAL A 46 24.23 13.06 0.41
CA VAL A 46 23.08 12.15 0.61
C VAL A 46 23.60 11.02 1.48
N ASN A 47 23.34 11.09 2.76
CA ASN A 47 23.56 9.99 3.68
C ASN A 47 22.47 8.95 3.40
N LEU A 48 22.61 8.24 2.28
CA LEU A 48 21.84 7.04 2.04
C LEU A 48 22.48 5.93 2.89
N GLN A 49 22.28 6.00 4.16
CA GLN A 49 22.26 4.81 4.95
C GLN A 49 21.10 3.98 4.37
N PHE A 50 21.43 2.98 3.57
CA PHE A 50 20.55 1.84 3.37
C PHE A 50 20.57 1.04 4.68
N ASP A 51 20.17 1.67 5.75
CA ASP A 51 19.64 0.98 6.88
C ASP A 51 18.40 0.29 6.31
N CYS A 52 18.50 -0.99 6.04
CA CYS A 52 17.31 -1.81 5.98
C CYS A 52 16.53 -1.40 7.23
N ALA A 53 15.44 -0.66 7.04
CA ALA A 53 14.66 -0.21 8.17
C ALA A 53 14.48 -1.43 9.08
N PRO A 54 14.76 -1.34 10.37
CA PRO A 54 14.62 -2.48 11.25
C PRO A 54 13.25 -3.08 10.97
N ASP A 55 13.19 -4.40 10.89
CA ASP A 55 11.91 -5.09 10.83
C ASP A 55 10.96 -4.37 11.77
N PRO A 56 9.70 -4.12 11.40
CA PRO A 56 8.73 -3.55 12.29
C PRO A 56 8.67 -4.45 13.51
N GLN A 57 9.60 -4.22 14.45
CA GLN A 57 9.56 -4.88 15.75
C GLN A 57 8.29 -4.37 16.39
N ASN A 58 7.28 -5.21 16.37
CA ASN A 58 6.04 -4.90 17.03
C ASN A 58 6.28 -4.98 18.53
N ASP A 59 6.59 -3.85 19.15
CA ASP A 59 6.74 -3.70 20.60
C ASP A 59 5.41 -3.96 21.37
N GLY A 60 4.49 -4.70 20.75
CA GLY A 60 3.14 -4.94 21.28
C GLY A 60 2.17 -3.78 21.03
N ARG A 61 2.59 -2.73 20.31
CA ARG A 61 1.71 -1.64 19.89
C ARG A 61 0.84 -2.03 18.69
N PRO A 62 -0.33 -1.41 18.50
CA PRO A 62 -1.10 -1.57 17.28
C PRO A 62 -0.33 -1.12 16.04
N PHE A 63 -0.48 -1.85 14.92
CA PHE A 63 0.06 -1.45 13.62
C PHE A 63 -0.67 -0.22 13.07
N ASN A 64 0.07 0.79 12.63
CA ASN A 64 -0.48 1.96 11.96
C ASN A 64 -0.65 1.69 10.47
N VAL A 65 -1.88 1.72 9.98
CA VAL A 65 -2.23 1.41 8.58
C VAL A 65 -2.90 2.60 7.92
N LEU A 66 -2.40 3.03 6.77
CA LEU A 66 -2.96 4.13 6.01
C LEU A 66 -3.49 3.67 4.66
N PHE A 67 -4.74 3.98 4.37
CA PHE A 67 -5.36 3.79 3.05
C PHE A 67 -5.40 5.08 2.25
N LEU A 68 -4.87 5.04 1.03
CA LEU A 68 -4.78 6.19 0.13
C LEU A 68 -5.68 6.03 -1.10
N CYS A 69 -6.37 7.10 -1.45
CA CYS A 69 -7.03 7.27 -2.75
C CYS A 69 -6.95 8.72 -3.20
N VAL A 70 -7.56 9.08 -4.32
CA VAL A 70 -7.57 10.49 -4.77
C VAL A 70 -8.42 11.34 -3.82
N GLY A 71 -9.70 11.06 -3.71
CA GLY A 71 -10.68 11.95 -3.08
C GLY A 71 -10.95 11.72 -1.61
N ASN A 72 -10.43 10.67 -0.97
CA ASN A 72 -10.72 10.26 0.41
C ASN A 72 -12.22 10.38 0.79
N SER A 73 -13.10 9.96 -0.11
CA SER A 73 -14.55 10.09 0.07
C SER A 73 -15.33 8.77 -0.02
N ALA A 74 -14.74 7.72 -0.60
CA ALA A 74 -15.37 6.41 -0.78
C ALA A 74 -14.42 5.25 -0.47
N ARG A 75 -13.57 4.82 -1.43
CA ARG A 75 -12.76 3.58 -1.32
C ARG A 75 -11.89 3.53 -0.06
N SER A 76 -11.06 4.54 0.18
CA SER A 76 -10.19 4.59 1.36
C SER A 76 -10.96 4.72 2.68
N ILE A 77 -12.09 5.41 2.67
CA ILE A 77 -13.01 5.50 3.82
C ILE A 77 -13.63 4.14 4.15
N MET A 78 -14.07 3.38 3.13
CA MET A 78 -14.57 2.02 3.33
C MET A 78 -13.47 1.09 3.85
N ALA A 79 -12.25 1.21 3.32
CA ALA A 79 -11.12 0.40 3.76
C ALA A 79 -10.72 0.71 5.22
N GLU A 80 -10.66 2.00 5.60
CA GLU A 80 -10.43 2.43 6.98
C GLU A 80 -11.45 1.81 7.93
N THR A 81 -12.73 1.91 7.59
CA THR A 81 -13.81 1.37 8.42
C THR A 81 -13.72 -0.15 8.55
N LEU A 82 -13.54 -0.85 7.44
CA LEU A 82 -13.45 -2.31 7.42
C LEU A 82 -12.29 -2.83 8.25
N LEU A 83 -11.10 -2.27 8.09
CA LEU A 83 -9.93 -2.74 8.85
C LEU A 83 -10.05 -2.38 10.33
N ARG A 84 -10.59 -1.21 10.68
CA ARG A 84 -10.86 -0.85 12.06
C ARG A 84 -11.77 -1.87 12.75
N ASP A 85 -12.86 -2.26 12.08
CA ASP A 85 -13.86 -3.13 12.69
C ASP A 85 -13.46 -4.62 12.65
N MET A 86 -12.74 -5.06 11.61
CA MET A 86 -12.29 -6.47 11.47
C MET A 86 -10.98 -6.76 12.20
N GLY A 87 -10.10 -5.78 12.30
CA GLY A 87 -8.77 -5.94 12.87
C GLY A 87 -8.70 -5.65 14.37
N GLY A 88 -9.71 -4.98 14.93
CA GLY A 88 -9.78 -4.63 16.35
C GLY A 88 -8.57 -3.87 16.86
N ASP A 89 -8.16 -4.18 18.08
CA ASP A 89 -7.06 -3.50 18.78
C ASP A 89 -5.66 -3.72 18.18
N ARG A 90 -5.54 -4.64 17.20
CA ARG A 90 -4.26 -4.88 16.50
C ARG A 90 -3.87 -3.72 15.57
N PHE A 91 -4.81 -2.86 15.19
CA PHE A 91 -4.57 -1.83 14.20
C PHE A 91 -5.06 -0.45 14.63
N ARG A 92 -4.28 0.57 14.30
CA ARG A 92 -4.72 1.96 14.21
C ARG A 92 -4.84 2.32 12.75
N VAL A 93 -6.05 2.59 12.30
CA VAL A 93 -6.37 2.71 10.89
C VAL A 93 -6.70 4.14 10.51
N TYR A 94 -6.14 4.56 9.39
CA TYR A 94 -6.27 5.90 8.85
C TYR A 94 -6.60 5.85 7.36
N SER A 95 -7.17 6.93 6.85
CA SER A 95 -7.30 7.15 5.41
C SER A 95 -6.98 8.57 5.02
N ALA A 96 -6.50 8.77 3.78
CA ALA A 96 -6.23 10.09 3.22
C ALA A 96 -6.44 10.14 1.72
N GLY A 97 -6.48 11.34 1.18
CA GLY A 97 -6.52 11.60 -0.25
C GLY A 97 -5.45 12.58 -0.70
N VAL A 98 -4.99 12.42 -1.94
CA VAL A 98 -4.07 13.37 -2.58
C VAL A 98 -4.81 14.66 -2.99
N GLN A 99 -6.11 14.55 -3.29
CA GLN A 99 -7.02 15.65 -3.60
C GLN A 99 -8.37 15.41 -2.89
N PRO A 100 -8.43 15.56 -1.57
CA PRO A 100 -9.59 15.17 -0.80
C PRO A 100 -10.82 16.00 -1.16
N GLN A 101 -11.97 15.32 -1.19
CA GLN A 101 -13.26 15.96 -1.32
C GLN A 101 -13.67 16.62 0.00
N SER A 102 -14.43 17.70 -0.06
CA SER A 102 -14.93 18.39 1.13
C SER A 102 -15.91 17.55 1.95
N THR A 103 -16.56 16.56 1.33
CA THR A 103 -17.56 15.70 1.95
C THR A 103 -17.36 14.24 1.58
N LEU A 104 -17.76 13.36 2.49
CA LEU A 104 -17.78 11.93 2.22
C LEU A 104 -18.92 11.58 1.26
N ASN A 105 -18.70 10.56 0.41
CA ASN A 105 -19.73 10.14 -0.53
C ASN A 105 -20.93 9.52 0.19
N PRO A 106 -22.17 10.01 -0.04
CA PRO A 106 -23.35 9.52 0.67
C PRO A 106 -23.62 8.02 0.48
N LEU A 107 -23.39 7.47 -0.74
CA LEU A 107 -23.58 6.04 -1.01
C LEU A 107 -22.55 5.17 -0.28
N ALA A 108 -21.32 5.67 -0.11
CA ALA A 108 -20.32 4.97 0.70
C ALA A 108 -20.77 4.87 2.16
N LEU A 109 -21.23 5.99 2.72
CA LEU A 109 -21.75 6.03 4.09
C LEU A 109 -23.01 5.17 4.26
N GLU A 110 -23.88 5.17 3.26
CA GLU A 110 -25.10 4.34 3.28
C GLU A 110 -24.75 2.85 3.32
N VAL A 111 -23.85 2.38 2.44
CA VAL A 111 -23.42 0.98 2.44
C VAL A 111 -22.77 0.60 3.78
N LEU A 112 -21.91 1.43 4.33
CA LEU A 112 -21.28 1.18 5.63
C LEU A 112 -22.33 1.06 6.75
N ARG A 113 -23.30 1.98 6.83
CA ARG A 113 -24.38 1.94 7.84
C ARG A 113 -25.28 0.71 7.68
N GLN A 114 -25.64 0.36 6.44
CA GLN A 114 -26.43 -0.86 6.16
C GLN A 114 -25.72 -2.14 6.60
N LYS A 115 -24.39 -2.14 6.63
CA LYS A 115 -23.56 -3.25 7.12
C LYS A 115 -23.26 -3.17 8.63
N GLY A 116 -23.80 -2.17 9.33
CA GLY A 116 -23.68 -2.02 10.78
C GLY A 116 -22.43 -1.29 11.26
N HIS A 117 -21.69 -0.63 10.36
CA HIS A 117 -20.49 0.12 10.73
C HIS A 117 -20.79 1.51 11.30
N ASP A 118 -20.03 1.93 12.31
CA ASP A 118 -20.07 3.31 12.80
C ASP A 118 -19.31 4.23 11.83
N THR A 119 -20.03 5.25 11.36
CA THR A 119 -19.52 6.26 10.42
C THR A 119 -19.32 7.64 11.05
N SER A 120 -19.55 7.79 12.35
CA SER A 120 -19.60 9.10 13.03
C SER A 120 -18.24 9.82 13.08
N ALA A 121 -17.17 9.07 13.20
CA ALA A 121 -15.79 9.58 13.29
C ALA A 121 -15.10 9.73 11.92
N LEU A 122 -15.74 9.34 10.82
CA LEU A 122 -15.15 9.38 9.50
C LEU A 122 -15.06 10.81 8.97
N SER A 123 -13.90 11.15 8.40
CA SER A 123 -13.67 12.45 7.77
C SER A 123 -12.70 12.34 6.61
N SER A 124 -12.85 13.23 5.63
CA SER A 124 -11.91 13.35 4.53
C SER A 124 -10.67 14.14 4.99
N LYS A 125 -9.49 13.61 4.71
CA LYS A 125 -8.19 14.17 5.14
C LYS A 125 -7.22 14.24 3.97
N HIS A 126 -6.41 15.31 3.94
CA HIS A 126 -5.34 15.42 2.95
C HIS A 126 -4.12 14.61 3.39
N LEU A 127 -3.42 14.02 2.42
CA LEU A 127 -2.22 13.23 2.63
C LEU A 127 -1.16 13.95 3.47
N SER A 128 -0.98 15.27 3.29
CA SER A 128 0.00 16.05 4.04
C SER A 128 -0.20 16.02 5.56
N PHE A 129 -1.41 15.70 6.04
CA PHE A 129 -1.64 15.51 7.47
C PHE A 129 -0.77 14.39 8.04
N PHE A 130 -0.50 13.34 7.25
CA PHE A 130 0.29 12.18 7.66
C PHE A 130 1.79 12.33 7.37
N GLN A 131 2.24 13.48 6.90
CA GLN A 131 3.66 13.83 6.69
C GLN A 131 4.24 14.69 7.81
N ALA A 132 3.41 15.14 8.74
CA ALA A 132 3.84 15.94 9.87
C ALA A 132 4.65 15.10 10.87
N PRO A 133 5.68 15.67 11.52
CA PRO A 133 6.56 14.92 12.45
C PRO A 133 5.84 14.33 13.67
N GLU A 134 4.72 14.91 14.04
CA GLU A 134 3.93 14.50 15.23
C GLU A 134 3.00 13.30 14.95
N VAL A 135 2.87 12.92 13.68
CA VAL A 135 1.99 11.81 13.29
C VAL A 135 2.70 10.48 13.49
N PRO A 136 2.00 9.45 13.97
CA PRO A 136 2.58 8.13 14.12
C PRO A 136 3.18 7.61 12.81
N GLN A 137 4.36 7.00 12.88
CA GLN A 137 4.97 6.33 11.75
C GLN A 137 4.04 5.21 11.25
N MET A 138 3.85 5.13 9.94
CA MET A 138 3.03 4.09 9.33
C MET A 138 3.83 2.79 9.20
N ASP A 139 3.19 1.68 9.53
CA ASP A 139 3.74 0.33 9.33
C ASP A 139 3.32 -0.20 7.95
N PHE A 140 2.10 0.16 7.51
CA PHE A 140 1.55 -0.23 6.20
C PHE A 140 0.90 0.96 5.50
N VAL A 141 1.10 1.03 4.17
CA VAL A 141 0.43 2.03 3.32
C VAL A 141 -0.17 1.32 2.10
N PHE A 142 -1.48 1.42 1.94
CA PHE A 142 -2.22 0.81 0.82
C PHE A 142 -2.82 1.87 -0.08
N THR A 143 -2.50 1.84 -1.37
CA THR A 143 -3.24 2.61 -2.37
C THR A 143 -4.42 1.80 -2.89
N VAL A 144 -5.63 2.37 -2.87
CA VAL A 144 -6.87 1.68 -3.28
C VAL A 144 -7.44 2.21 -4.61
N CYS A 145 -6.64 2.98 -5.36
CA CYS A 145 -6.96 3.42 -6.72
C CYS A 145 -5.68 3.62 -7.53
N ASP A 146 -5.76 3.36 -8.84
CA ASP A 146 -4.60 3.40 -9.75
C ASP A 146 -4.00 4.81 -9.88
N VAL A 147 -4.83 5.86 -9.81
CA VAL A 147 -4.35 7.25 -9.89
C VAL A 147 -3.45 7.58 -8.68
N ALA A 148 -3.86 7.22 -7.46
CA ALA A 148 -3.04 7.47 -6.28
C ALA A 148 -1.77 6.61 -6.25
N ALA A 149 -1.74 5.49 -6.98
CA ALA A 149 -0.53 4.68 -7.13
C ALA A 149 0.48 5.27 -8.11
N ASN A 150 -0.01 6.05 -9.09
CA ASN A 150 0.81 6.66 -10.14
C ASN A 150 1.24 8.11 -9.82
N GLU A 151 0.67 8.72 -8.78
CA GLU A 151 1.16 10.01 -8.29
C GLU A 151 2.43 9.77 -7.47
N ASP A 152 3.34 10.75 -7.49
CA ASP A 152 4.57 10.72 -6.68
C ASP A 152 4.21 10.51 -5.21
N CYS A 153 4.17 9.26 -4.79
CA CYS A 153 3.95 8.91 -3.41
C CYS A 153 5.14 9.44 -2.61
N PRO A 154 4.94 10.31 -1.63
CA PRO A 154 6.05 10.85 -0.85
C PRO A 154 6.83 9.71 -0.21
N ALA A 155 8.13 9.92 -0.04
CA ALA A 155 8.94 9.02 0.77
C ALA A 155 8.39 9.00 2.19
N TRP A 156 7.88 7.86 2.63
CA TRP A 156 7.36 7.67 3.98
C TRP A 156 8.50 7.46 4.96
N ALA A 157 8.49 8.18 6.08
CA ALA A 157 9.40 7.90 7.17
C ALA A 157 9.21 6.44 7.63
N GLY A 158 10.33 5.71 7.84
CA GLY A 158 10.31 4.31 8.25
C GLY A 158 10.02 3.30 7.15
N GLN A 159 9.85 3.74 5.91
CA GLN A 159 9.63 2.86 4.75
C GLN A 159 8.56 1.78 5.02
N PRO A 160 7.28 2.11 5.19
CA PRO A 160 6.23 1.14 5.49
C PRO A 160 6.14 0.03 4.43
N VAL A 161 5.63 -1.13 4.80
CA VAL A 161 5.20 -2.13 3.82
C VAL A 161 4.09 -1.51 2.98
N SER A 162 4.23 -1.52 1.65
CA SER A 162 3.28 -0.86 0.77
C SER A 162 2.60 -1.85 -0.17
N GLY A 163 1.31 -1.63 -0.44
CA GLY A 163 0.55 -2.45 -1.36
C GLY A 163 -0.38 -1.62 -2.25
N HIS A 164 -0.55 -2.10 -3.47
CA HIS A 164 -1.52 -1.52 -4.38
C HIS A 164 -2.76 -2.41 -4.51
N TRP A 165 -3.86 -1.98 -3.87
CA TRP A 165 -5.15 -2.67 -3.87
C TRP A 165 -6.17 -1.96 -4.77
N GLY A 166 -5.73 -1.56 -5.98
CA GLY A 166 -6.54 -0.81 -6.93
C GLY A 166 -7.91 -1.44 -7.19
N LEU A 167 -8.94 -0.61 -7.13
CA LEU A 167 -10.33 -0.98 -7.42
C LEU A 167 -10.98 0.06 -8.34
N PRO A 168 -11.91 -0.35 -9.22
CA PRO A 168 -12.71 0.58 -9.99
C PRO A 168 -13.33 1.65 -9.10
N ASP A 169 -13.48 2.87 -9.64
CA ASP A 169 -14.05 3.98 -8.88
C ASP A 169 -15.57 3.90 -8.85
N PRO A 170 -16.21 3.55 -7.71
CA PRO A 170 -17.65 3.44 -7.62
C PRO A 170 -18.36 4.79 -7.79
N VAL A 171 -17.65 5.90 -7.55
CA VAL A 171 -18.18 7.26 -7.71
C VAL A 171 -18.43 7.57 -9.18
N LYS A 172 -17.67 6.96 -10.09
CA LYS A 172 -17.80 7.12 -11.55
C LYS A 172 -18.86 6.21 -12.16
N ALA A 173 -19.48 5.31 -11.38
CA ALA A 173 -20.52 4.43 -11.87
C ALA A 173 -21.73 5.24 -12.37
N GLN A 174 -22.18 4.90 -13.57
CA GLN A 174 -23.33 5.53 -14.23
C GLN A 174 -24.56 4.63 -14.11
N GLY A 175 -25.72 5.20 -14.43
CA GLY A 175 -27.00 4.46 -14.41
C GLY A 175 -27.91 4.90 -13.27
N SER A 176 -28.89 4.06 -12.98
CA SER A 176 -29.88 4.26 -11.92
C SER A 176 -29.25 4.30 -10.52
N VAL A 177 -29.99 4.77 -9.53
CA VAL A 177 -29.54 4.76 -8.12
C VAL A 177 -29.18 3.33 -7.68
N ALA A 178 -29.96 2.32 -8.13
CA ALA A 178 -29.69 0.93 -7.80
C ALA A 178 -28.37 0.42 -8.40
N GLU A 179 -28.09 0.71 -9.67
CA GLU A 179 -26.84 0.31 -10.32
C GLU A 179 -25.62 0.98 -9.71
N ARG A 180 -25.71 2.27 -9.37
CA ARG A 180 -24.66 2.96 -8.63
C ARG A 180 -24.46 2.35 -7.24
N GLY A 181 -25.56 2.03 -6.53
CA GLY A 181 -25.51 1.34 -5.24
C GLY A 181 -24.78 0.00 -5.32
N LEU A 182 -25.03 -0.79 -6.38
CA LEU A 182 -24.33 -2.06 -6.63
C LEU A 182 -22.83 -1.87 -6.80
N ALA A 183 -22.37 -0.82 -7.49
CA ALA A 183 -20.94 -0.53 -7.63
C ALA A 183 -20.26 -0.28 -6.27
N PHE A 184 -20.93 0.42 -5.35
CA PHE A 184 -20.43 0.62 -3.99
C PHE A 184 -20.43 -0.67 -3.18
N GLN A 185 -21.47 -1.51 -3.31
CA GLN A 185 -21.51 -2.82 -2.66
C GLN A 185 -20.42 -3.76 -3.17
N ALA A 186 -20.16 -3.78 -4.48
CA ALA A 186 -19.07 -4.56 -5.07
C ALA A 186 -17.70 -4.09 -4.54
N THR A 187 -17.47 -2.77 -4.50
CA THR A 187 -16.26 -2.19 -3.91
C THR A 187 -16.09 -2.59 -2.44
N TYR A 188 -17.16 -2.52 -1.65
CA TYR A 188 -17.17 -2.96 -0.25
C TYR A 188 -16.80 -4.43 -0.13
N GLY A 189 -17.39 -5.32 -0.94
CA GLY A 189 -17.10 -6.75 -0.93
C GLY A 189 -15.63 -7.04 -1.27
N ALA A 190 -15.11 -6.42 -2.32
CA ALA A 190 -13.71 -6.58 -2.72
C ALA A 190 -12.73 -6.11 -1.64
N LEU A 191 -12.97 -4.95 -1.01
CA LEU A 191 -12.16 -4.46 0.11
C LEU A 191 -12.24 -5.39 1.32
N ARG A 192 -13.45 -5.87 1.64
CA ARG A 192 -13.66 -6.79 2.77
C ARG A 192 -12.85 -8.08 2.60
N ASN A 193 -12.84 -8.65 1.40
CA ASN A 193 -12.08 -9.87 1.11
C ASN A 193 -10.57 -9.66 1.28
N ARG A 194 -10.02 -8.56 0.74
CA ARG A 194 -8.59 -8.19 0.90
C ARG A 194 -8.21 -7.94 2.36
N ILE A 195 -9.05 -7.21 3.08
CA ILE A 195 -8.84 -6.90 4.49
C ILE A 195 -8.93 -8.17 5.34
N ALA A 196 -9.86 -9.09 5.04
CA ALA A 196 -9.94 -10.39 5.71
C ALA A 196 -8.65 -11.20 5.51
N ALA A 197 -8.13 -11.26 4.29
CA ALA A 197 -6.86 -11.92 4.00
C ALA A 197 -5.69 -11.24 4.73
N PHE A 198 -5.65 -9.92 4.77
CA PHE A 198 -4.60 -9.16 5.47
C PHE A 198 -4.64 -9.38 6.99
N THR A 199 -5.82 -9.34 7.61
CA THR A 199 -5.96 -9.54 9.05
C THR A 199 -5.64 -10.97 9.49
N ALA A 200 -5.71 -11.95 8.58
CA ALA A 200 -5.33 -13.33 8.82
C ALA A 200 -3.81 -13.55 8.78
N LEU A 201 -3.02 -12.60 8.29
CA LEU A 201 -1.56 -12.72 8.29
C LEU A 201 -0.98 -12.65 9.71
N PRO A 202 0.03 -13.47 10.01
CA PRO A 202 0.74 -13.43 11.28
C PRO A 202 1.80 -12.31 11.26
N LEU A 203 1.35 -11.05 11.25
CA LEU A 203 2.16 -9.85 11.00
C LEU A 203 3.33 -9.71 11.98
N GLU A 204 3.14 -10.18 13.22
CA GLU A 204 4.11 -10.06 14.30
C GLU A 204 5.30 -11.04 14.15
N SER A 205 5.15 -12.07 13.33
CA SER A 205 6.15 -13.16 13.18
C SER A 205 6.79 -13.20 11.79
N LEU A 206 6.30 -12.41 10.82
CA LEU A 206 6.84 -12.38 9.48
C LEU A 206 7.91 -11.29 9.35
N GLU A 207 9.03 -11.65 8.73
CA GLU A 207 10.02 -10.69 8.30
C GLU A 207 9.45 -9.75 7.21
N ARG A 208 9.98 -8.55 7.11
CA ARG A 208 9.49 -7.50 6.21
C ARG A 208 9.36 -7.96 4.74
N ALA A 209 10.33 -8.71 4.24
CA ALA A 209 10.30 -9.22 2.86
C ALA A 209 9.16 -10.22 2.64
N ALA A 210 8.86 -11.05 3.65
CA ALA A 210 7.75 -11.99 3.61
C ALA A 210 6.40 -11.26 3.72
N LEU A 211 6.31 -10.21 4.56
CA LEU A 211 5.14 -9.33 4.66
C LEU A 211 4.86 -8.64 3.33
N GLN A 212 5.88 -8.08 2.68
CA GLN A 212 5.71 -7.43 1.37
C GLN A 212 5.15 -8.41 0.34
N LYS A 213 5.72 -9.62 0.23
CA LYS A 213 5.22 -10.66 -0.68
C LYS A 213 3.78 -11.07 -0.37
N ALA A 214 3.42 -11.21 0.91
CA ALA A 214 2.07 -11.57 1.33
C ALA A 214 1.06 -10.47 0.96
N VAL A 215 1.43 -9.20 1.15
CA VAL A 215 0.62 -8.03 0.77
C VAL A 215 0.42 -7.96 -0.75
N ASP A 216 1.47 -8.19 -1.54
CA ASP A 216 1.40 -8.19 -3.00
C ASP A 216 0.49 -9.33 -3.51
N HIS A 217 0.61 -10.52 -2.91
CA HIS A 217 -0.22 -11.68 -3.27
C HIS A 217 -1.73 -11.47 -3.01
N ILE A 218 -2.08 -10.74 -1.93
CA ILE A 218 -3.49 -10.36 -1.67
C ILE A 218 -4.06 -9.52 -2.82
N ALA A 219 -3.25 -8.63 -3.40
CA ALA A 219 -3.67 -7.79 -4.52
C ALA A 219 -3.90 -8.59 -5.82
N GLU A 220 -3.06 -9.60 -6.07
CA GLU A 220 -3.09 -10.44 -7.28
C GLU A 220 -4.28 -11.39 -7.29
N ASN A 221 -4.49 -12.14 -6.21
CA ASN A 221 -5.57 -13.13 -6.11
C ASN A 221 -6.98 -12.52 -6.17
N SER A 222 -7.10 -11.23 -5.90
CA SER A 222 -8.38 -10.54 -5.94
C SER A 222 -8.76 -10.03 -7.34
N LYS A 223 -7.97 -10.32 -8.38
CA LYS A 223 -8.25 -9.95 -9.78
C LYS A 223 -8.91 -11.09 -10.57
N GLU A 224 -8.94 -12.30 -10.02
CA GLU A 224 -9.46 -13.51 -10.70
C GLU A 224 -10.93 -13.82 -10.37
N ASP A 225 -11.55 -13.11 -9.43
CA ASP A 225 -12.98 -13.20 -9.06
C ASP A 225 -13.76 -11.99 -9.62
#